data_d5cd6a800c00278572be9edbd16920d3
#
_entry.id   d5cd6a800c00278572be9edbd16920d3
#
_cell.length_a   1.000
_cell.length_b   1.000
_cell.length_c   1.000
_cell.angle_alpha   90.00
_cell.angle_beta   90.00
_cell.angle_gamma   90.00
#
_symmetry.space_group_name_H-M   'P 1'
#
loop_
_entity.id
_entity.type
_entity.pdbx_description
1 polymer ?
#
loop_
_entity_poly.entity_id
_entity_poly.type
_entity_poly.pdbx_seq_one_letter_code
_entity_poly.pdbx_strand_id
1 'polypeptide(L)'
;MNSIAVIGAGWAGVAAALTLSRAGAHVSIYESPQTPGGRARRVDRDGRSVDNGQHLLLGAYERTTSLIRSLHPASEVPLLALPLTLRSAPNVMP
;
A
#
# COMPACT_ATOMS: atom_id res chain seq x y z
N MET A 1 -14.07 -18.20 -18.09
CA MET A 1 -13.51 -17.32 -17.04
C MET A 1 -12.02 -17.59 -16.93
N ASN A 2 -11.22 -16.57 -17.07
CA ASN A 2 -9.76 -16.72 -16.99
C ASN A 2 -9.32 -16.84 -15.54
N SER A 3 -8.42 -17.77 -15.28
CA SER A 3 -7.75 -17.89 -13.97
C SER A 3 -6.36 -17.32 -14.09
N ILE A 4 -6.01 -16.42 -13.15
CA ILE A 4 -4.77 -15.68 -13.17
C ILE A 4 -4.10 -15.83 -11.81
N ALA A 5 -2.80 -16.14 -11.82
CA ALA A 5 -1.97 -16.15 -10.63
C ALA A 5 -1.17 -14.83 -10.54
N VAL A 6 -1.24 -14.18 -9.42
CA VAL A 6 -0.43 -13.00 -9.11
C VAL A 6 0.60 -13.40 -8.05
N ILE A 7 1.86 -13.21 -8.36
CA ILE A 7 2.95 -13.54 -7.45
C ILE A 7 3.41 -12.28 -6.73
N GLY A 8 3.22 -12.29 -5.42
CA GLY A 8 3.52 -11.16 -4.56
C GLY A 8 2.30 -10.32 -4.19
N ALA A 9 2.13 -10.05 -2.91
CA ALA A 9 1.04 -9.22 -2.37
C ALA A 9 1.55 -7.89 -1.81
N GLY A 10 2.51 -7.29 -2.49
CA GLY A 10 2.86 -5.89 -2.31
C GLY A 10 1.83 -4.99 -3.00
N TRP A 11 2.07 -3.70 -3.05
CA TRP A 11 1.14 -2.73 -3.64
C TRP A 11 0.79 -3.03 -5.09
N ALA A 12 1.80 -3.38 -5.89
CA ALA A 12 1.61 -3.69 -7.31
C ALA A 12 0.78 -4.96 -7.50
N GLY A 13 1.10 -6.01 -6.75
CA GLY A 13 0.37 -7.28 -6.84
C GLY A 13 -1.09 -7.14 -6.41
N VAL A 14 -1.35 -6.42 -5.33
CA VAL A 14 -2.71 -6.16 -4.85
C VAL A 14 -3.49 -5.31 -5.86
N ALA A 15 -2.88 -4.26 -6.41
CA ALA A 15 -3.51 -3.43 -7.43
C ALA A 15 -3.85 -4.22 -8.69
N ALA A 16 -2.93 -5.05 -9.17
CA ALA A 16 -3.16 -5.93 -10.32
C ALA A 16 -4.29 -6.92 -10.05
N ALA A 17 -4.25 -7.60 -8.90
CA ALA A 17 -5.27 -8.58 -8.52
C ALA A 17 -6.66 -7.95 -8.45
N LEU A 18 -6.77 -6.78 -7.84
CA LEU A 18 -8.04 -6.07 -7.71
C LEU A 18 -8.59 -5.66 -9.09
N THR A 19 -7.74 -5.11 -9.94
CA THR A 19 -8.13 -4.69 -11.29
C THR A 19 -8.62 -5.87 -12.13
N LEU A 20 -7.88 -6.96 -12.10
CA LEU A 20 -8.22 -8.18 -12.84
C LEU A 20 -9.51 -8.84 -12.31
N SER A 21 -9.66 -8.88 -11.00
CA SER A 21 -10.86 -9.43 -10.36
C SER A 21 -12.09 -8.59 -10.70
N ARG A 22 -11.99 -7.27 -10.70
CA ARG A 22 -13.09 -6.38 -11.13
C ARG A 22 -13.43 -6.53 -12.60
N ALA A 23 -12.46 -6.95 -13.41
CA ALA A 23 -12.69 -7.29 -14.83
C ALA A 23 -13.25 -8.68 -15.06
N GLY A 24 -13.56 -9.44 -14.01
CA GLY A 24 -14.20 -10.73 -14.08
C GLY A 24 -13.25 -11.93 -14.08
N ALA A 25 -11.96 -11.74 -13.88
CA ALA A 25 -11.02 -12.86 -13.77
C ALA A 25 -11.08 -13.49 -12.37
N HIS A 26 -10.83 -14.80 -12.33
CA HIS A 26 -10.56 -15.50 -11.08
C HIS A 26 -9.10 -15.35 -10.73
N VAL A 27 -8.80 -14.61 -9.66
CA VAL A 27 -7.44 -14.26 -9.29
C VAL A 27 -7.01 -14.94 -8.01
N SER A 28 -5.84 -15.57 -8.04
CA SER A 28 -5.16 -16.13 -6.86
C SER A 28 -3.87 -15.38 -6.63
N ILE A 29 -3.66 -14.91 -5.39
CA ILE A 29 -2.43 -14.22 -5.00
C ILE A 29 -1.58 -15.18 -4.17
N TYR A 30 -0.31 -15.26 -4.51
CA TYR A 30 0.68 -16.06 -3.78
C TYR A 30 1.71 -15.14 -3.14
N GLU A 31 1.83 -15.23 -1.81
CA GLU A 31 2.73 -14.38 -1.03
C GLU A 31 3.65 -15.25 -0.16
N SER A 32 4.94 -14.96 -0.20
CA SER A 32 5.95 -15.70 0.58
C SER A 32 5.86 -15.42 2.09
N PRO A 33 5.86 -14.16 2.58
CA PRO A 33 5.66 -13.86 3.99
C PRO A 33 4.24 -14.21 4.45
N GLN A 34 4.09 -14.41 5.76
CA GLN A 34 2.77 -14.68 6.35
C GLN A 34 1.83 -13.48 6.30
N THR A 35 2.38 -12.27 6.21
CA THR A 35 1.61 -11.03 6.15
C THR A 35 1.78 -10.37 4.79
N PRO A 36 0.68 -10.04 4.09
CA PRO A 36 0.77 -9.31 2.83
C PRO A 36 1.18 -7.85 3.05
N GLY A 37 1.49 -7.15 1.96
CA GLY A 37 1.78 -5.73 1.97
C GLY A 37 3.18 -5.35 1.52
N GLY A 38 4.07 -6.32 1.31
CA GLY A 38 5.42 -6.06 0.85
C GLY A 38 6.20 -5.15 1.80
N ARG A 39 6.81 -4.11 1.26
CA ARG A 39 7.57 -3.12 2.06
C ARG A 39 6.69 -2.26 2.97
N ALA A 40 5.41 -2.17 2.70
CA ALA A 40 4.45 -1.41 3.51
C ALA A 40 3.78 -2.28 4.59
N ARG A 41 4.15 -3.55 4.69
CA ARG A 41 3.51 -4.44 5.65
C ARG A 41 3.86 -4.06 7.09
N ARG A 42 2.91 -4.35 7.97
CA ARG A 42 3.12 -4.30 9.42
C ARG A 42 4.00 -5.46 9.88
N VAL A 43 4.93 -5.18 10.75
CA VAL A 43 5.77 -6.20 11.40
C VAL A 43 5.80 -5.96 12.91
N ASP A 44 5.93 -7.05 13.67
CA ASP A 44 6.09 -6.97 15.12
C ASP A 44 7.57 -7.10 15.46
N ARG A 45 8.07 -6.13 16.21
CA ARG A 45 9.44 -6.11 16.72
C ARG A 45 9.44 -5.72 18.19
N ASP A 46 10.04 -6.55 19.04
CA ASP A 46 10.19 -6.32 20.47
C ASP A 46 8.86 -5.92 21.15
N GLY A 47 7.77 -6.63 20.80
CA GLY A 47 6.43 -6.37 21.33
C GLY A 47 5.74 -5.12 20.79
N ARG A 48 6.31 -4.47 19.77
CA ARG A 48 5.72 -3.31 19.12
C ARG A 48 5.39 -3.61 17.67
N SER A 49 4.25 -3.13 17.23
CA SER A 49 3.87 -3.18 15.81
C SER A 49 4.37 -1.92 15.12
N VAL A 50 5.12 -2.12 14.05
CA VAL A 50 5.69 -1.03 13.25
C VAL A 50 5.48 -1.33 11.76
N ASP A 51 5.51 -0.28 10.94
CA ASP A 51 5.53 -0.44 9.49
C ASP A 51 6.93 -0.86 9.05
N ASN A 52 7.00 -1.87 8.19
CA ASN A 52 8.28 -2.41 7.73
C ASN A 52 9.04 -1.46 6.79
N GLY A 53 8.35 -0.53 6.18
CA GLY A 53 8.95 0.40 5.23
C GLY A 53 8.09 1.63 5.05
N GLN A 54 7.50 1.78 3.89
CA GLN A 54 6.76 2.98 3.54
C GLN A 54 5.48 3.14 4.35
N HIS A 55 5.34 4.29 5.00
CA HIS A 55 4.17 4.69 5.78
C HIS A 55 3.68 6.10 5.41
N LEU A 56 4.35 6.77 4.48
CA LEU A 56 3.98 8.09 3.99
C LEU A 56 3.58 8.02 2.52
N LEU A 57 2.53 8.74 2.17
CA LEU A 57 2.06 8.91 0.81
C LEU A 57 2.05 10.41 0.48
N LEU A 58 2.50 10.75 -0.71
CA LEU A 58 2.36 12.10 -1.24
C LEU A 58 1.00 12.24 -1.95
N GLY A 59 0.40 13.42 -1.90
CA GLY A 59 -0.86 13.69 -2.59
C GLY A 59 -0.79 13.47 -4.10
N ALA A 60 0.41 13.54 -4.68
CA ALA A 60 0.65 13.25 -6.09
C ALA A 60 0.47 11.76 -6.46
N TYR A 61 0.42 10.86 -5.49
CA TYR A 61 0.19 9.44 -5.72
C TYR A 61 -1.31 9.15 -5.90
N GLU A 62 -1.90 9.73 -6.92
CA GLU A 62 -3.35 9.72 -7.13
C GLU A 62 -3.93 8.32 -7.31
N ARG A 63 -3.27 7.45 -8.06
CA ARG A 63 -3.74 6.08 -8.30
C ARG A 63 -3.72 5.24 -7.03
N THR A 64 -2.67 5.37 -6.22
CA THR A 64 -2.54 4.66 -4.95
C THR A 64 -3.59 5.12 -3.95
N THR A 65 -3.77 6.43 -3.79
CA THR A 65 -4.77 6.97 -2.87
C THR A 65 -6.19 6.67 -3.31
N SER A 66 -6.47 6.69 -4.62
CA SER A 66 -7.75 6.28 -5.17
C SER A 66 -8.04 4.80 -4.92
N LEU A 67 -7.04 3.94 -5.07
CA LEU A 67 -7.17 2.52 -4.78
C LEU A 67 -7.54 2.29 -3.30
N ILE A 68 -6.83 2.93 -2.38
CA ILE A 68 -7.10 2.82 -0.94
C ILE A 68 -8.53 3.29 -0.64
N ARG A 69 -8.93 4.44 -1.16
CA ARG A 69 -10.29 4.97 -0.95
C ARG A 69 -11.37 4.07 -1.52
N SER A 70 -11.11 3.39 -2.62
CA SER A 70 -12.07 2.47 -3.24
C SER A 70 -12.33 1.22 -2.41
N LEU A 71 -11.44 0.88 -1.48
CA LEU A 71 -11.51 -0.30 -0.63
C LEU A 71 -12.13 -0.01 0.75
N HIS A 72 -12.37 1.25 1.08
CA HIS A 72 -12.88 1.65 2.39
C HIS A 72 -14.10 2.58 2.25
N PRO A 73 -15.06 2.51 3.17
CA PRO A 73 -16.09 3.55 3.29
C PRO A 73 -15.43 4.92 3.52
N ALA A 74 -16.04 5.99 3.02
CA ALA A 74 -15.50 7.35 3.14
C ALA A 74 -15.19 7.78 4.58
N SER A 75 -15.96 7.28 5.55
CA SER A 75 -15.77 7.55 6.98
C SER A 75 -14.63 6.76 7.63
N GLU A 76 -14.09 5.75 6.93
CA GLU A 76 -13.11 4.81 7.48
C GLU A 76 -11.82 4.74 6.65
N VAL A 77 -11.57 5.73 5.81
CA VAL A 77 -10.33 5.78 5.03
C VAL A 77 -9.14 5.93 5.97
N PRO A 78 -8.17 4.98 5.97
CA PRO A 78 -7.08 4.96 6.94
C PRO A 78 -5.94 5.90 6.52
N LEU A 79 -6.26 7.13 6.16
CA LEU A 79 -5.31 8.15 5.72
C LEU A 79 -5.52 9.43 6.51
N LEU A 80 -4.45 9.94 7.11
CA LEU A 80 -4.42 11.23 7.74
C LEU A 80 -3.71 12.22 6.82
N ALA A 81 -4.42 13.25 6.36
CA ALA A 81 -3.84 14.29 5.53
C ALA A 81 -3.13 15.33 6.42
N LEU A 82 -1.87 15.55 6.15
CA LEU A 82 -1.04 16.54 6.83
C LEU A 82 -0.40 17.49 5.82
N PRO A 83 -0.15 18.76 6.18
CA PRO A 83 0.60 19.66 5.34
C PRO A 83 2.02 19.15 5.10
N LEU A 84 2.52 19.26 3.87
CA LEU A 84 3.91 18.96 3.59
C LEU A 84 4.79 20.06 4.15
N THR A 85 5.71 19.70 5.04
CA THR A 85 6.71 20.61 5.57
C THR A 85 8.09 20.02 5.32
N LEU A 86 8.90 20.72 4.53
CA LEU A 86 10.27 20.34 4.25
C LEU A 86 11.20 21.18 5.12
N ARG A 87 12.13 20.52 5.80
CA ARG A 87 13.15 21.17 6.61
C ARG A 87 14.52 20.66 6.21
N SER A 88 15.47 21.57 6.05
CA SER A 88 16.87 21.24 5.90
C SER A 88 17.63 21.60 7.17
N ALA A 89 18.65 20.82 7.49
CA ALA A 89 19.55 21.18 8.59
C ALA A 89 20.34 22.44 8.23
N PRO A 90 20.68 23.29 9.21
CA PRO A 90 21.57 24.40 8.97
C PRO A 90 22.90 23.90 8.38
N ASN A 91 23.43 24.58 7.40
CA ASN A 91 24.70 24.26 6.74
C ASN A 91 24.72 22.97 5.90
N VAL A 92 23.57 22.39 5.60
CA VAL A 92 23.49 21.33 4.60
C VAL A 92 23.21 21.97 3.26
N MET A 93 24.12 21.76 2.31
CA MET A 93 23.94 22.21 0.92
C MET A 93 22.75 21.48 0.29
N PRO A 94 21.90 22.17 -0.46
CA PRO A 94 20.79 21.56 -1.16
C PRO A 94 21.25 20.61 -2.26
#